data_c0b3d821e4fd48b88295dd717d646ffe
#
_entry.id   c0b3d821e4fd48b88295dd717d646ffe
#
_cell.length_a   1.000
_cell.length_b   1.000
_cell.length_c   1.000
_cell.angle_alpha   90.00
_cell.angle_beta   90.00
_cell.angle_gamma   90.00
#
_symmetry.space_group_name_H-M   'P 1'
#
loop_
_entity.id
_entity.type
_entity.pdbx_description
1 polymer ?
#
loop_
_entity_poly.entity_id
_entity_poly.type
_entity_poly.pdbx_seq_one_letter_code
_entity_poly.pdbx_strand_id
1 'polypeptide(L)'
;MTPTRNLIKRAPGMPEADVFEMTWEFFGELCRVLAVKVATAGYRPDLVVGIAKAGVIPGAVVASILRCDFYSLKISRDLGAERVRARPKIFSAAPKEAMGKNVLIVDEICTSGETLRLAQNALRQVKPADLRTATSLVKQGGYKPDFYALETDATVIFPWDRQVVNDAGEIVTNPLYEGL
;
A
#
# COMPACT_ATOMS: atom_id res chain seq x y z
N MET A 1 8.29 -0.83 23.72
CA MET A 1 8.54 0.59 23.48
C MET A 1 7.36 1.17 22.76
N THR A 2 6.65 2.10 23.36
CA THR A 2 5.52 2.81 22.74
C THR A 2 6.09 3.74 21.67
N PRO A 3 5.63 3.69 20.40
CA PRO A 3 6.16 4.59 19.39
C PRO A 3 5.86 6.04 19.80
N THR A 4 6.89 6.87 19.80
CA THR A 4 6.77 8.30 20.10
C THR A 4 5.90 8.94 19.04
N ARG A 5 4.71 9.39 19.41
CA ARG A 5 3.78 10.13 18.57
C ARG A 5 4.37 11.52 18.29
N ASN A 6 5.06 11.69 17.19
CA ASN A 6 5.39 13.02 16.69
C ASN A 6 4.15 13.60 16.00
N LEU A 7 3.35 14.36 16.77
CA LEU A 7 2.24 15.14 16.24
C LEU A 7 2.83 16.40 15.56
N ILE A 8 2.89 16.41 14.27
CA ILE A 8 3.26 17.62 13.50
C ILE A 8 2.02 18.52 13.42
N LYS A 9 2.16 19.78 13.84
CA LYS A 9 1.08 20.80 13.77
C LYS A 9 0.82 21.20 12.32
N ARG A 10 -0.44 21.25 11.92
CA ARG A 10 -0.93 21.56 10.58
C ARG A 10 -0.99 23.04 10.25
N ALA A 11 -1.01 23.34 8.93
CA ALA A 11 -1.36 24.64 8.40
C ALA A 11 -2.86 24.98 8.68
N PRO A 12 -3.21 26.29 8.86
CA PRO A 12 -4.58 26.71 9.11
C PRO A 12 -5.52 26.30 7.95
N GLY A 13 -6.60 25.60 8.26
CA GLY A 13 -7.69 25.29 7.30
C GLY A 13 -7.83 23.82 6.88
N MET A 14 -6.95 22.93 7.28
CA MET A 14 -7.15 21.48 7.08
C MET A 14 -8.00 20.85 8.19
N PRO A 15 -8.87 19.86 7.90
CA PRO A 15 -9.64 19.17 8.94
C PRO A 15 -8.72 18.45 9.92
N GLU A 16 -9.17 18.32 11.17
CA GLU A 16 -8.43 17.76 12.33
C GLU A 16 -8.13 16.26 12.25
N ALA A 17 -7.44 15.78 11.23
CA ALA A 17 -6.91 14.43 11.26
C ALA A 17 -5.44 14.46 11.74
N ASP A 18 -5.10 13.64 12.70
CA ASP A 18 -3.72 13.47 13.16
C ASP A 18 -2.81 13.13 11.98
N VAL A 19 -1.58 13.68 11.96
CA VAL A 19 -0.54 13.27 11.02
C VAL A 19 0.34 12.24 11.71
N PHE A 20 0.55 11.12 11.05
CA PHE A 20 1.42 10.05 11.51
C PHE A 20 2.59 9.88 10.56
N GLU A 21 3.77 10.33 10.98
CA GLU A 21 5.00 10.08 10.26
C GLU A 21 5.52 8.69 10.61
N MET A 22 5.57 7.79 9.62
CA MET A 22 5.95 6.39 9.78
C MET A 22 7.45 6.20 9.61
N THR A 23 8.09 5.43 10.51
CA THR A 23 9.48 5.00 10.34
C THR A 23 9.57 3.70 9.55
N TRP A 24 10.75 3.40 8.97
CA TRP A 24 11.01 2.14 8.28
C TRP A 24 10.83 0.93 9.20
N GLU A 25 11.25 1.04 10.46
CA GLU A 25 11.14 -0.01 11.47
C GLU A 25 9.67 -0.34 11.74
N PHE A 26 8.83 0.68 11.94
CA PHE A 26 7.41 0.48 12.19
C PHE A 26 6.70 -0.10 10.97
N PHE A 27 7.05 0.39 9.76
CA PHE A 27 6.52 -0.15 8.52
C PHE A 27 6.91 -1.62 8.33
N GLY A 28 8.16 -1.99 8.64
CA GLY A 28 8.63 -3.38 8.64
C GLY A 28 7.80 -4.28 9.56
N GLU A 29 7.46 -3.79 10.78
CA GLU A 29 6.58 -4.51 11.69
C GLU A 29 5.15 -4.66 11.15
N LEU A 30 4.60 -3.66 10.47
CA LEU A 30 3.29 -3.81 9.80
C LEU A 30 3.33 -4.89 8.72
N CYS A 31 4.37 -4.97 7.92
CA CYS A 31 4.54 -6.02 6.91
C CYS A 31 4.62 -7.41 7.57
N ARG A 32 5.37 -7.53 8.69
CA ARG A 32 5.44 -8.78 9.47
C ARG A 32 4.08 -9.19 10.03
N VAL A 33 3.36 -8.25 10.64
CA VAL A 33 2.00 -8.48 11.17
C VAL A 33 1.07 -8.93 10.06
N LEU A 34 1.14 -8.30 8.89
CA LEU A 34 0.32 -8.65 7.73
C LEU A 34 0.59 -10.08 7.27
N ALA A 35 1.86 -10.46 7.11
CA ALA A 35 2.24 -11.82 6.73
C ALA A 35 1.78 -12.86 7.75
N VAL A 36 1.90 -12.57 9.05
CA VAL A 36 1.41 -13.44 10.13
C VAL A 36 -0.11 -13.60 10.05
N LYS A 37 -0.87 -12.51 9.86
CA LYS A 37 -2.34 -12.58 9.71
C LYS A 37 -2.76 -13.46 8.53
N VAL A 38 -2.10 -13.33 7.39
CA VAL A 38 -2.33 -14.17 6.21
C VAL A 38 -2.08 -15.65 6.54
N ALA A 39 -0.93 -15.93 7.15
CA ALA A 39 -0.52 -17.30 7.47
C ALA A 39 -1.42 -17.96 8.53
N THR A 40 -1.81 -17.22 9.60
CA THR A 40 -2.66 -17.74 10.69
C THR A 40 -4.11 -17.94 10.25
N ALA A 41 -4.58 -17.20 9.24
CA ALA A 41 -5.88 -17.44 8.59
C ALA A 41 -5.89 -18.71 7.71
N GLY A 42 -4.79 -19.45 7.63
CA GLY A 42 -4.66 -20.66 6.81
C GLY A 42 -4.46 -20.37 5.31
N TYR A 43 -4.31 -19.10 4.91
CA TYR A 43 -4.07 -18.76 3.51
C TYR A 43 -2.59 -18.94 3.15
N ARG A 44 -2.35 -19.66 2.05
CA ARG A 44 -1.01 -19.95 1.53
C ARG A 44 -0.94 -19.45 0.09
N PRO A 45 -0.54 -18.17 -0.13
CA PRO A 45 -0.37 -17.66 -1.48
C PRO A 45 0.82 -18.34 -2.17
N ASP A 46 0.63 -18.70 -3.44
CA ASP A 46 1.72 -19.14 -4.32
C ASP A 46 2.51 -17.93 -4.84
N LEU A 47 1.84 -16.78 -4.96
CA LEU A 47 2.46 -15.54 -5.36
C LEU A 47 1.75 -14.32 -4.76
N VAL A 48 2.51 -13.26 -4.54
CA VAL A 48 2.04 -11.92 -4.19
C VAL A 48 2.09 -11.01 -5.41
N VAL A 49 1.05 -10.19 -5.61
CA VAL A 49 1.02 -9.13 -6.60
C VAL A 49 0.93 -7.78 -5.88
N GLY A 50 2.05 -7.03 -5.87
CA GLY A 50 2.10 -5.67 -5.31
C GLY A 50 1.54 -4.64 -6.30
N ILE A 51 0.72 -3.71 -5.82
CA ILE A 51 0.21 -2.62 -6.65
C ILE A 51 1.27 -1.52 -6.76
N ALA A 52 1.82 -1.34 -7.94
CA ALA A 52 2.86 -0.33 -8.15
C ALA A 52 2.24 1.09 -8.21
N LYS A 53 2.89 2.08 -7.52
CA LYS A 53 4.28 2.05 -7.01
C LYS A 53 4.37 1.55 -5.56
N ALA A 54 3.66 2.19 -4.62
CA ALA A 54 3.91 2.07 -3.19
C ALA A 54 3.59 0.67 -2.64
N GLY A 55 2.54 -0.01 -3.13
CA GLY A 55 2.21 -1.37 -2.74
C GLY A 55 3.25 -2.45 -3.12
N VAL A 56 4.22 -2.10 -3.99
CA VAL A 56 5.36 -2.99 -4.28
C VAL A 56 6.23 -3.21 -3.03
N ILE A 57 6.38 -2.18 -2.20
CA ILE A 57 7.24 -2.23 -1.02
C ILE A 57 6.70 -3.26 -0.01
N PRO A 58 5.46 -3.13 0.53
CA PRO A 58 4.90 -4.14 1.43
C PRO A 58 4.73 -5.50 0.72
N GLY A 59 4.38 -5.51 -0.56
CA GLY A 59 4.19 -6.74 -1.33
C GLY A 59 5.46 -7.58 -1.38
N ALA A 60 6.61 -6.98 -1.70
CA ALA A 60 7.89 -7.68 -1.76
C ALA A 60 8.33 -8.20 -0.38
N VAL A 61 8.13 -7.40 0.69
CA VAL A 61 8.45 -7.83 2.05
C VAL A 61 7.57 -8.99 2.50
N VAL A 62 6.25 -8.88 2.27
CA VAL A 62 5.27 -9.93 2.62
C VAL A 62 5.56 -11.21 1.84
N ALA A 63 5.85 -11.14 0.54
CA ALA A 63 6.23 -12.29 -0.28
C ALA A 63 7.49 -12.99 0.26
N SER A 64 8.51 -12.21 0.66
CA SER A 64 9.74 -12.74 1.26
C SER A 64 9.45 -13.48 2.57
N ILE A 65 8.61 -12.93 3.45
CA ILE A 65 8.26 -13.55 4.73
C ILE A 65 7.43 -14.83 4.50
N LEU A 66 6.47 -14.80 3.55
CA LEU A 66 5.63 -15.95 3.20
C LEU A 66 6.35 -16.97 2.31
N ARG A 67 7.56 -16.63 1.81
CA ARG A 67 8.41 -17.48 0.95
C ARG A 67 7.71 -17.91 -0.34
N CYS A 68 7.07 -16.96 -1.01
CA CYS A 68 6.38 -17.15 -2.29
C CYS A 68 6.86 -16.14 -3.34
N ASP A 69 6.45 -16.36 -4.59
CA ASP A 69 6.83 -15.49 -5.70
C ASP A 69 6.23 -14.08 -5.59
N PHE A 70 6.88 -13.12 -6.24
CA PHE A 70 6.44 -11.73 -6.27
C PHE A 70 6.37 -11.18 -7.70
N TYR A 71 5.25 -10.51 -7.99
CA TYR A 71 5.00 -9.75 -9.21
C TYR A 71 4.40 -8.39 -8.89
N SER A 72 4.32 -7.50 -9.87
CA SER A 72 3.68 -6.20 -9.71
C SER A 72 2.62 -5.93 -10.78
N LEU A 73 1.62 -5.12 -10.42
CA LEU A 73 0.58 -4.63 -11.31
C LEU A 73 0.52 -3.10 -11.18
N LYS A 74 0.80 -2.37 -12.27
CA LYS A 74 0.76 -0.91 -12.22
C LYS A 74 -0.66 -0.39 -12.34
N ILE A 75 -1.16 0.17 -11.23
CA ILE A 75 -2.41 0.91 -11.15
C ILE A 75 -2.10 2.27 -10.54
N SER A 76 -2.59 3.35 -11.14
CA SER A 76 -2.34 4.70 -10.65
C SER A 76 -3.51 5.64 -10.94
N ARG A 77 -3.69 6.62 -10.05
CA ARG A 77 -4.50 7.83 -10.26
C ARG A 77 -3.66 8.97 -10.80
N ASP A 78 -2.34 8.87 -10.74
CA ASP A 78 -1.41 9.90 -11.12
C ASP A 78 -1.47 10.19 -12.63
N LEU A 79 -1.52 11.46 -13.00
CA LEU A 79 -1.50 11.98 -14.36
C LEU A 79 -0.14 12.65 -14.70
N GLY A 80 0.79 12.72 -13.74
CA GLY A 80 1.97 13.58 -13.79
C GLY A 80 1.61 15.05 -13.49
N ALA A 81 2.63 15.87 -13.21
CA ALA A 81 2.49 17.28 -12.89
C ALA A 81 1.38 17.58 -11.84
N GLU A 82 1.40 16.87 -10.71
CA GLU A 82 0.49 17.06 -9.55
C GLU A 82 -0.99 16.85 -9.84
N ARG A 83 -1.34 16.28 -11.00
CA ARG A 83 -2.73 15.97 -11.36
C ARG A 83 -3.09 14.54 -10.97
N VAL A 84 -4.27 14.39 -10.34
CA VAL A 84 -4.79 13.10 -9.91
C VAL A 84 -6.12 12.80 -10.61
N ARG A 85 -6.26 11.58 -11.16
CA ARG A 85 -7.52 11.12 -11.73
C ARG A 85 -8.56 10.87 -10.64
N ALA A 86 -9.83 11.13 -10.96
CA ALA A 86 -10.95 10.77 -10.09
C ALA A 86 -11.01 9.25 -9.83
N ARG A 87 -10.62 8.43 -10.83
CA ARG A 87 -10.62 6.95 -10.73
C ARG A 87 -9.26 6.37 -11.11
N PRO A 88 -8.82 5.26 -10.45
CA PRO A 88 -7.59 4.57 -10.81
C PRO A 88 -7.68 3.95 -12.22
N LYS A 89 -6.52 3.81 -12.88
CA LYS A 89 -6.40 3.15 -14.19
C LYS A 89 -5.24 2.14 -14.16
N ILE A 90 -5.41 1.04 -14.88
CA ILE A 90 -4.38 0.01 -15.07
C ILE A 90 -3.44 0.44 -16.19
N PHE A 91 -2.13 0.26 -15.97
CA PHE A 91 -1.06 0.62 -16.91
C PHE A 91 -0.15 -0.57 -17.29
N SER A 92 -0.36 -1.74 -16.70
CA SER A 92 0.32 -2.97 -17.09
C SER A 92 -0.66 -4.13 -17.15
N ALA A 93 -0.32 -5.19 -17.88
CA ALA A 93 -1.08 -6.43 -17.85
C ALA A 93 -0.98 -7.12 -16.48
N ALA A 94 -2.00 -7.87 -16.09
CA ALA A 94 -1.91 -8.79 -14.96
C ALA A 94 -0.87 -9.89 -15.29
N PRO A 95 -0.05 -10.32 -14.31
CA PRO A 95 0.95 -11.36 -14.52
C PRO A 95 0.26 -12.69 -14.88
N LYS A 96 0.65 -13.28 -16.02
CA LYS A 96 0.11 -14.57 -16.48
C LYS A 96 0.45 -15.73 -15.54
N GLU A 97 1.49 -15.56 -14.76
CA GLU A 97 1.97 -16.49 -13.73
C GLU A 97 0.95 -16.69 -12.60
N ALA A 98 -0.04 -15.79 -12.50
CA ALA A 98 -1.16 -15.90 -11.55
C ALA A 98 -2.18 -16.99 -11.94
N MET A 99 -2.12 -17.52 -13.18
CA MET A 99 -3.08 -18.53 -13.63
C MET A 99 -2.99 -19.80 -12.77
N GLY A 100 -4.15 -20.22 -12.22
CA GLY A 100 -4.26 -21.41 -11.38
C GLY A 100 -3.57 -21.34 -10.01
N LYS A 101 -3.12 -20.15 -9.61
CA LYS A 101 -2.39 -19.92 -8.36
C LYS A 101 -3.29 -19.27 -7.29
N ASN A 102 -2.93 -19.49 -6.02
CA ASN A 102 -3.45 -18.68 -4.92
C ASN A 102 -2.71 -17.36 -4.90
N VAL A 103 -3.41 -16.27 -5.13
CA VAL A 103 -2.81 -14.94 -5.32
C VAL A 103 -3.19 -14.01 -4.18
N LEU A 104 -2.20 -13.34 -3.58
CA LEU A 104 -2.40 -12.25 -2.63
C LEU A 104 -2.07 -10.91 -3.28
N ILE A 105 -3.07 -10.05 -3.46
CA ILE A 105 -2.87 -8.66 -3.88
C ILE A 105 -2.48 -7.84 -2.67
N VAL A 106 -1.40 -7.06 -2.78
CA VAL A 106 -0.92 -6.21 -1.69
C VAL A 106 -0.81 -4.75 -2.12
N ASP A 107 -1.34 -3.84 -1.27
CA ASP A 107 -1.18 -2.40 -1.40
C ASP A 107 -0.72 -1.80 -0.05
N GLU A 108 -0.23 -0.56 -0.02
CA GLU A 108 0.23 0.09 1.21
C GLU A 108 -0.94 0.57 2.08
N ILE A 109 -1.98 1.11 1.46
CA ILE A 109 -3.15 1.66 2.17
C ILE A 109 -4.43 1.49 1.36
N CYS A 110 -5.52 1.19 2.05
CA CYS A 110 -6.85 1.12 1.46
C CYS A 110 -7.79 2.15 2.09
N THR A 111 -8.47 2.93 1.25
CA THR A 111 -9.52 3.86 1.64
C THR A 111 -10.86 3.41 1.06
N SER A 112 -11.13 3.69 -0.22
CA SER A 112 -12.38 3.34 -0.90
C SER A 112 -12.40 1.91 -1.46
N GLY A 113 -11.23 1.28 -1.58
CA GLY A 113 -11.07 -0.05 -2.18
C GLY A 113 -11.12 -0.06 -3.72
N GLU A 114 -11.25 1.08 -4.39
CA GLU A 114 -11.33 1.13 -5.86
C GLU A 114 -10.09 0.53 -6.54
N THR A 115 -8.89 0.83 -6.03
CA THR A 115 -7.63 0.30 -6.54
C THR A 115 -7.56 -1.22 -6.40
N LEU A 116 -7.91 -1.75 -5.21
CA LEU A 116 -7.95 -3.19 -4.98
C LEU A 116 -8.98 -3.91 -5.85
N ARG A 117 -10.20 -3.35 -5.98
CA ARG A 117 -11.23 -3.94 -6.88
C ARG A 117 -10.79 -3.96 -8.33
N LEU A 118 -10.11 -2.90 -8.78
CA LEU A 118 -9.58 -2.83 -10.14
C LEU A 118 -8.49 -3.89 -10.36
N ALA A 119 -7.58 -4.07 -9.39
CA ALA A 119 -6.57 -5.12 -9.40
C ALA A 119 -7.18 -6.52 -9.41
N GLN A 120 -8.18 -6.77 -8.54
CA GLN A 120 -8.93 -8.03 -8.52
C GLN A 120 -9.58 -8.33 -9.88
N ASN A 121 -10.23 -7.34 -10.50
CA ASN A 121 -10.88 -7.53 -11.79
C ASN A 121 -9.87 -7.88 -12.89
N ALA A 122 -8.70 -7.24 -12.90
CA ALA A 122 -7.64 -7.56 -13.84
C ALA A 122 -7.08 -8.97 -13.64
N LEU A 123 -6.81 -9.35 -12.39
CA LEU A 123 -6.28 -10.67 -12.07
C LEU A 123 -7.28 -11.81 -12.32
N ARG A 124 -8.58 -11.59 -12.12
CA ARG A 124 -9.60 -12.59 -12.46
C ARG A 124 -9.61 -12.99 -13.94
N GLN A 125 -9.16 -12.10 -14.85
CA GLN A 125 -9.05 -12.42 -16.27
C GLN A 125 -8.00 -13.49 -16.57
N VAL A 126 -6.98 -13.63 -15.72
CA VAL A 126 -5.96 -14.68 -15.84
C VAL A 126 -6.31 -15.95 -15.06
N LYS A 127 -7.51 -16.02 -14.47
CA LYS A 127 -8.09 -17.21 -13.82
C LYS A 127 -7.19 -17.79 -12.70
N PRO A 128 -6.90 -17.05 -11.63
CA PRO A 128 -6.24 -17.60 -10.44
C PRO A 128 -7.13 -18.65 -9.78
N ALA A 129 -6.55 -19.54 -8.98
CA ALA A 129 -7.29 -20.54 -8.19
C ALA A 129 -8.04 -19.86 -7.03
N ASP A 130 -7.39 -18.97 -6.30
CA ASP A 130 -7.98 -18.10 -5.29
C ASP A 130 -7.33 -16.71 -5.34
N LEU A 131 -8.03 -15.69 -4.88
CA LEU A 131 -7.60 -14.31 -4.95
C LEU A 131 -8.03 -13.56 -3.69
N ARG A 132 -7.05 -13.17 -2.87
CA ARG A 132 -7.24 -12.39 -1.65
C ARG A 132 -6.53 -11.05 -1.74
N THR A 133 -6.95 -10.12 -0.89
CA THR A 133 -6.43 -8.76 -0.81
C THR A 133 -5.85 -8.47 0.56
N ALA A 134 -4.76 -7.69 0.59
CA ALA A 134 -4.11 -7.29 1.82
C ALA A 134 -3.58 -5.85 1.71
N THR A 135 -3.57 -5.12 2.84
CA THR A 135 -2.93 -3.81 2.93
C THR A 135 -2.21 -3.63 4.26
N SER A 136 -1.15 -2.83 4.28
CA SER A 136 -0.51 -2.45 5.54
C SER A 136 -1.47 -1.63 6.39
N LEU A 137 -2.20 -0.71 5.76
CA LEU A 137 -3.15 0.18 6.44
C LEU A 137 -4.53 0.14 5.80
N VAL A 138 -5.57 0.41 6.62
CA VAL A 138 -6.91 0.76 6.15
C VAL A 138 -7.37 2.04 6.84
N LYS A 139 -8.14 2.86 6.12
CA LYS A 139 -8.80 4.03 6.71
C LYS A 139 -10.01 3.59 7.50
N GLN A 140 -10.23 4.22 8.67
CA GLN A 140 -11.41 3.99 9.50
C GLN A 140 -12.69 4.24 8.71
N GLY A 141 -13.66 3.32 8.80
CA GLY A 141 -14.91 3.38 8.04
C GLY A 141 -14.77 3.16 6.52
N GLY A 142 -13.54 2.91 6.02
CA GLY A 142 -13.28 2.60 4.62
C GLY A 142 -13.54 1.14 4.24
N TYR A 143 -13.24 0.80 2.98
CA TYR A 143 -13.28 -0.58 2.51
C TYR A 143 -12.22 -1.43 3.22
N LYS A 144 -12.61 -2.61 3.70
CA LYS A 144 -11.69 -3.56 4.35
C LYS A 144 -11.31 -4.66 3.38
N PRO A 145 -10.01 -4.81 3.06
CA PRO A 145 -9.50 -5.98 2.36
C PRO A 145 -9.61 -7.25 3.22
N ASP A 146 -9.30 -8.42 2.65
CA ASP A 146 -9.32 -9.68 3.39
C ASP A 146 -8.36 -9.67 4.59
N PHE A 147 -7.21 -8.99 4.43
CA PHE A 147 -6.20 -8.80 5.47
C PHE A 147 -5.73 -7.36 5.55
N TYR A 148 -5.49 -6.86 6.76
CA TYR A 148 -4.82 -5.58 6.98
C TYR A 148 -4.06 -5.59 8.30
N ALA A 149 -2.95 -4.85 8.36
CA ALA A 149 -2.14 -4.83 9.57
C ALA A 149 -2.70 -3.87 10.61
N LEU A 150 -3.05 -2.63 10.23
CA LEU A 150 -3.51 -1.57 11.14
C LEU A 150 -4.64 -0.76 10.50
N GLU A 151 -5.60 -0.32 11.33
CA GLU A 151 -6.65 0.66 10.98
C GLU A 151 -6.31 2.03 11.58
N THR A 152 -6.42 3.11 10.78
CA THR A 152 -6.12 4.47 11.23
C THR A 152 -6.93 5.50 10.44
N ASP A 153 -7.30 6.61 11.07
CA ASP A 153 -7.87 7.80 10.44
C ASP A 153 -6.81 8.89 10.18
N ALA A 154 -5.62 8.74 10.77
CA ALA A 154 -4.51 9.68 10.60
C ALA A 154 -4.08 9.81 9.13
N THR A 155 -3.63 11.00 8.73
CA THR A 155 -2.85 11.18 7.51
C THR A 155 -1.48 10.56 7.72
N VAL A 156 -1.13 9.57 6.90
CA VAL A 156 0.13 8.83 7.05
C VAL A 156 1.14 9.36 6.07
N ILE A 157 2.32 9.76 6.56
CA ILE A 157 3.50 10.04 5.75
C ILE A 157 4.36 8.77 5.78
N PHE A 158 4.43 8.08 4.65
CA PHE A 158 5.24 6.88 4.52
C PHE A 158 6.74 7.20 4.46
N PRO A 159 7.62 6.30 4.90
CA PRO A 159 9.07 6.58 4.95
C PRO A 159 9.68 6.92 3.59
N TRP A 160 9.13 6.41 2.49
CA TRP A 160 9.58 6.68 1.12
C TRP A 160 8.98 7.95 0.50
N ASP A 161 7.98 8.57 1.13
CA ASP A 161 7.33 9.79 0.63
C ASP A 161 7.83 11.06 1.35
N ARG A 162 8.56 10.90 2.47
CA ARG A 162 9.00 12.01 3.31
C ARG A 162 9.92 12.98 2.61
N GLN A 163 10.79 12.46 1.76
CA GLN A 163 11.85 13.22 1.11
C GLN A 163 11.83 12.99 -0.41
N VAL A 164 12.24 14.00 -1.14
CA VAL A 164 12.41 13.99 -2.59
C VAL A 164 13.74 14.60 -2.98
N VAL A 165 14.19 14.33 -4.21
CA VAL A 165 15.35 15.00 -4.80
C VAL A 165 14.85 16.22 -5.57
N ASN A 166 15.40 17.42 -5.28
CA ASN A 166 15.11 18.65 -6.01
C ASN A 166 15.91 18.74 -7.32
N ASP A 167 15.67 19.81 -8.10
CA ASP A 167 16.36 20.03 -9.38
C ASP A 167 17.88 20.22 -9.24
N ALA A 168 18.37 20.58 -8.05
CA ALA A 168 19.81 20.70 -7.75
C ALA A 168 20.45 19.34 -7.36
N GLY A 169 19.68 18.26 -7.28
CA GLY A 169 20.14 16.93 -6.87
C GLY A 169 20.25 16.75 -5.35
N GLU A 170 19.65 17.63 -4.57
CA GLU A 170 19.68 17.60 -3.11
C GLU A 170 18.44 16.90 -2.55
N ILE A 171 18.62 16.14 -1.45
CA ILE A 171 17.50 15.55 -0.72
C ILE A 171 16.84 16.63 0.14
N VAL A 172 15.57 16.90 -0.13
CA VAL A 172 14.76 17.88 0.59
C VAL A 172 13.47 17.23 1.13
N THR A 173 12.85 17.88 2.11
CA THR A 173 11.50 17.47 2.53
C THR A 173 10.55 17.54 1.34
N ASN A 174 9.68 16.54 1.20
CA ASN A 174 8.67 16.53 0.15
C ASN A 174 7.73 17.74 0.32
N PRO A 175 7.60 18.64 -0.67
CA PRO A 175 6.75 19.84 -0.58
C PRO A 175 5.28 19.54 -0.24
N LEU A 176 4.78 18.34 -0.54
CA LEU A 176 3.42 17.93 -0.16
C LEU A 176 3.20 17.87 1.36
N TYR A 177 4.27 17.83 2.14
CA TYR A 177 4.26 17.71 3.60
C TYR A 177 4.91 18.90 4.31
N GLU A 178 5.23 19.97 3.58
CA GLU A 178 5.72 21.20 4.19
C GLU A 178 4.63 21.83 5.08
N GLY A 179 4.95 22.02 6.36
CA GLY A 179 4.03 22.61 7.35
C GLY A 179 3.05 21.62 8.02
N LEU A 180 3.24 20.31 7.77
CA LEU A 180 2.54 19.25 8.49
C LEU A 180 3.32 18.81 9.72
#